data_f12aff058aa157bf7444cef1b0b4ce17
#
_entry.id   f12aff058aa157bf7444cef1b0b4ce17
#
_cell.length_a   1.000
_cell.length_b   1.000
_cell.length_c   1.000
_cell.angle_alpha   90.00
_cell.angle_beta   90.00
_cell.angle_gamma   90.00
#
_symmetry.space_group_name_H-M   'P 1'
#
loop_
_entity.id
_entity.type
_entity.pdbx_description
1 polymer ?
#
loop_
_entity_poly.entity_id
_entity_poly.type
_entity_poly.pdbx_seq_one_letter_code
_entity_poly.pdbx_strand_id
1 'polypeptide(L)'
;MECQWIHSNPIHCGEFFHGPFEITDKEVPFLVLLGTGREREMDERAVRFLNKYGKKVYVLDAKEFGVDVLGANVCEYLSPIVFTGVLSIYSHKLADARSHSVYVRRYMWHVEY
;
A
#
# COMPACT_ATOMS: atom_id res chain seq x y z
N MET A 1 -0.73 -9.59 -1.24
CA MET A 1 0.26 -10.69 -1.04
C MET A 1 -0.40 -12.05 -1.13
N GLU A 2 -0.91 -12.53 -0.05
CA GLU A 2 -1.40 -13.89 0.18
C GLU A 2 -2.45 -14.33 -0.84
N CYS A 3 -3.53 -13.57 -0.99
CA CYS A 3 -4.65 -13.93 -1.86
C CYS A 3 -4.34 -13.89 -3.36
N GLN A 4 -3.22 -13.32 -3.77
CA GLN A 4 -2.83 -13.21 -5.18
C GLN A 4 -1.46 -13.81 -5.47
N TRP A 5 -0.82 -14.44 -4.48
CA TRP A 5 0.50 -15.07 -4.56
C TRP A 5 1.57 -14.15 -5.18
N ILE A 6 1.45 -12.86 -4.90
CA ILE A 6 2.42 -11.87 -5.33
C ILE A 6 3.38 -11.62 -4.18
N HIS A 7 4.67 -11.78 -4.44
CA HIS A 7 5.69 -11.38 -3.48
C HIS A 7 5.62 -9.86 -3.28
N SER A 8 5.52 -9.42 -2.04
CA SER A 8 5.51 -8.00 -1.68
C SER A 8 6.03 -7.80 -0.27
N ASN A 9 6.64 -6.65 -0.04
CA ASN A 9 7.21 -6.29 1.25
C ASN A 9 6.54 -5.00 1.74
N PRO A 10 5.84 -5.01 2.89
CA PRO A 10 5.36 -3.80 3.51
C PRO A 10 6.54 -3.07 4.17
N ILE A 11 6.68 -1.79 3.85
CA ILE A 11 7.77 -0.94 4.35
C ILE A 11 7.13 0.32 4.94
N HIS A 12 7.44 0.62 6.19
CA HIS A 12 7.06 1.89 6.80
C HIS A 12 7.91 3.01 6.22
N CYS A 13 7.30 4.15 5.85
CA CYS A 13 8.03 5.25 5.20
C CYS A 13 9.18 5.82 6.06
N GLY A 14 9.06 5.73 7.39
CA GLY A 14 10.17 6.07 8.30
C GLY A 14 11.39 5.16 8.15
N GLU A 15 11.18 3.90 7.76
CA GLU A 15 12.25 2.92 7.55
C GLU A 15 12.73 2.86 6.09
N PHE A 16 12.00 3.47 5.16
CA PHE A 16 12.29 3.38 3.74
C PHE A 16 13.73 3.77 3.40
N PHE A 17 14.25 4.85 4.01
CA PHE A 17 15.60 5.35 3.77
C PHE A 17 16.69 4.66 4.60
N HIS A 18 16.37 3.63 5.38
CA HIS A 18 17.33 2.81 6.13
C HIS A 18 17.74 1.53 5.40
N GLY A 19 17.61 1.51 4.07
CA GLY A 19 18.02 0.38 3.22
C GLY A 19 17.00 0.07 2.11
N PRO A 20 15.70 -0.05 2.41
CA PRO A 20 14.71 -0.43 1.41
C PRO A 20 14.66 0.44 0.14
N PHE A 21 15.05 1.70 0.21
CA PHE A 21 15.10 2.60 -0.96
C PHE A 21 16.09 2.13 -2.04
N GLU A 22 17.08 1.32 -1.70
CA GLU A 22 18.07 0.77 -2.63
C GLU A 22 17.46 -0.21 -3.66
N ILE A 23 16.29 -0.78 -3.37
CA ILE A 23 15.58 -1.62 -4.36
C ILE A 23 14.82 -0.79 -5.40
N THR A 24 14.86 0.54 -5.32
CA THR A 24 14.11 1.40 -6.24
C THR A 24 14.68 1.27 -7.65
N ASP A 25 13.85 0.77 -8.55
CA ASP A 25 14.15 0.59 -9.96
C ASP A 25 12.91 0.90 -10.80
N LYS A 26 13.11 1.10 -12.10
CA LYS A 26 12.04 1.44 -13.04
C LYS A 26 11.03 0.30 -13.22
N GLU A 27 11.42 -0.93 -12.96
CA GLU A 27 10.56 -2.11 -13.11
C GLU A 27 9.86 -2.52 -11.82
N VAL A 28 10.36 -2.08 -10.68
CA VAL A 28 9.76 -2.37 -9.37
C VAL A 28 8.52 -1.51 -9.13
N PRO A 29 7.34 -2.10 -8.93
CA PRO A 29 6.14 -1.35 -8.59
C PRO A 29 6.13 -0.98 -7.10
N PHE A 30 5.79 0.27 -6.82
CA PHE A 30 5.57 0.79 -5.48
C PHE A 30 4.13 1.27 -5.34
N LEU A 31 3.47 0.81 -4.30
CA LEU A 31 2.19 1.34 -3.85
C LEU A 31 2.40 2.08 -2.54
N VAL A 32 2.18 3.37 -2.53
CA VAL A 32 2.34 4.22 -1.35
C VAL A 32 0.98 4.59 -0.80
N LEU A 33 0.79 4.37 0.48
CA LEU A 33 -0.39 4.78 1.23
C LEU A 33 -0.03 6.09 1.95
N LEU A 34 -0.57 7.21 1.48
CA LEU A 34 -0.28 8.54 1.99
C LEU A 34 -1.33 8.95 3.04
N GLY A 35 -0.96 8.84 4.29
CA GLY A 35 -1.83 9.14 5.43
C GLY A 35 -2.14 10.62 5.61
N THR A 36 -2.98 10.94 6.61
CA THR A 36 -3.33 12.31 7.01
C THR A 36 -2.74 12.70 8.36
N GLY A 37 -2.02 11.79 9.01
CA GLY A 37 -1.43 11.97 10.32
C GLY A 37 -0.06 12.67 10.30
N ARG A 38 0.61 12.61 11.44
CA ARG A 38 1.95 13.21 11.65
C ARG A 38 3.03 12.59 10.77
N GLU A 39 2.83 11.35 10.34
CA GLU A 39 3.73 10.61 9.44
C GLU A 39 3.70 11.11 7.99
N ARG A 40 2.71 11.92 7.60
CA ARG A 40 2.49 12.36 6.22
C ARG A 40 3.74 12.98 5.58
N GLU A 41 4.52 13.74 6.31
CA GLU A 41 5.74 14.37 5.78
C GLU A 41 6.78 13.31 5.36
N MET A 42 6.88 12.21 6.13
CA MET A 42 7.75 11.07 5.77
C MET A 42 7.22 10.33 4.54
N ASP A 43 5.91 10.13 4.46
CA ASP A 43 5.27 9.51 3.31
C ASP A 43 5.51 10.34 2.04
N GLU A 44 5.30 11.66 2.11
CA GLU A 44 5.55 12.57 0.99
C GLU A 44 7.02 12.61 0.58
N ARG A 45 7.96 12.48 1.54
CA ARG A 45 9.39 12.36 1.24
C ARG A 45 9.67 11.09 0.44
N ALA A 46 9.08 9.96 0.81
CA ALA A 46 9.20 8.71 0.07
C ALA A 46 8.60 8.84 -1.34
N VAL A 47 7.42 9.44 -1.47
CA VAL A 47 6.78 9.70 -2.77
C VAL A 47 7.67 10.55 -3.68
N ARG A 48 8.25 11.65 -3.15
CA ARG A 48 9.17 12.50 -3.93
C ARG A 48 10.38 11.72 -4.45
N PHE A 49 10.95 10.86 -3.63
CA PHE A 49 12.08 10.01 -4.03
C PHE A 49 11.66 9.01 -5.12
N LEU A 50 10.58 8.28 -4.88
CA LEU A 50 10.07 7.27 -5.81
C LEU A 50 9.68 7.86 -7.16
N ASN A 51 9.06 9.03 -7.20
CA ASN A 51 8.73 9.73 -8.44
C ASN A 51 9.98 10.17 -9.22
N LYS A 52 11.10 10.41 -8.54
CA LYS A 52 12.36 10.80 -9.20
C LYS A 52 13.12 9.60 -9.77
N TYR A 53 13.12 8.47 -9.08
CA TYR A 53 13.99 7.34 -9.40
C TYR A 53 13.24 6.08 -9.87
N GLY A 54 11.99 5.91 -9.48
CA GLY A 54 11.10 4.83 -9.92
C GLY A 54 10.33 5.20 -11.20
N LYS A 55 9.48 4.28 -11.66
CA LYS A 55 8.54 4.49 -12.78
C LYS A 55 7.12 4.02 -12.47
N LYS A 56 7.00 2.92 -11.76
CA LYS A 56 5.73 2.26 -11.44
C LYS A 56 5.31 2.64 -10.01
N VAL A 57 5.01 3.93 -9.82
CA VAL A 57 4.66 4.48 -8.51
C VAL A 57 3.17 4.81 -8.49
N TYR A 58 2.46 4.19 -7.55
CA TYR A 58 1.04 4.38 -7.33
C TYR A 58 0.84 4.95 -5.94
N VAL A 59 0.15 6.08 -5.83
CA VAL A 59 -0.13 6.73 -4.55
C VAL A 59 -1.61 6.65 -4.27
N LEU A 60 -1.99 6.21 -3.08
CA LEU A 60 -3.33 6.33 -2.55
C LEU A 60 -3.27 7.37 -1.44
N ASP A 61 -3.80 8.55 -1.69
CA ASP A 61 -3.86 9.63 -0.70
C ASP A 61 -5.19 9.55 0.07
N ALA A 62 -5.12 9.44 1.39
CA ALA A 62 -6.30 9.39 2.25
C ALA A 62 -7.19 10.64 2.11
N LYS A 63 -6.64 11.78 1.71
CA LYS A 63 -7.40 13.01 1.44
C LYS A 63 -8.34 12.85 0.25
N GLU A 64 -7.96 12.09 -0.77
CA GLU A 64 -8.82 11.82 -1.93
C GLU A 64 -10.06 11.00 -1.57
N PHE A 65 -10.04 10.34 -0.42
CA PHE A 65 -11.16 9.58 0.14
C PHE A 65 -11.96 10.37 1.20
N GLY A 66 -11.72 11.67 1.34
CA GLY A 66 -12.46 12.56 2.24
C GLY A 66 -12.15 12.37 3.72
N VAL A 67 -11.03 11.75 4.08
CA VAL A 67 -10.65 11.51 5.48
C VAL A 67 -10.35 12.83 6.21
N ASP A 68 -9.83 13.81 5.51
CA ASP A 68 -9.43 15.13 6.04
C ASP A 68 -10.60 16.01 6.53
N VAL A 69 -11.83 15.75 6.04
CA VAL A 69 -13.04 16.47 6.50
C VAL A 69 -13.45 16.12 7.93
N LEU A 70 -12.91 15.07 8.50
CA LEU A 70 -13.30 14.53 9.81
C LEU A 70 -12.60 15.21 11.01
N GLY A 71 -11.75 16.19 10.74
CA GLY A 71 -10.99 16.92 11.76
C GLY A 71 -9.67 16.25 12.15
N ALA A 72 -8.67 17.09 12.47
CA ALA A 72 -7.27 16.65 12.63
C ALA A 72 -7.05 15.56 13.69
N ASN A 73 -7.82 15.56 14.76
CA ASN A 73 -7.67 14.59 15.86
C ASN A 73 -8.19 13.20 15.54
N VAL A 74 -8.95 13.04 14.46
CA VAL A 74 -9.62 11.78 14.10
C VAL A 74 -9.06 11.20 12.82
N CYS A 75 -8.69 12.05 11.87
CA CYS A 75 -8.30 11.62 10.53
C CYS A 75 -7.05 10.73 10.51
N GLU A 76 -6.09 10.92 11.41
CA GLU A 76 -4.89 10.07 11.48
C GLU A 76 -5.23 8.61 11.82
N TYR A 77 -6.25 8.38 12.66
CA TYR A 77 -6.69 7.03 13.04
C TYR A 77 -7.58 6.37 12.00
N LEU A 78 -8.22 7.16 11.14
CA LEU A 78 -9.15 6.64 10.14
C LEU A 78 -8.48 6.29 8.81
N SER A 79 -7.34 6.90 8.48
CA SER A 79 -6.62 6.59 7.25
C SER A 79 -6.34 5.08 7.07
N PRO A 80 -5.86 4.33 8.08
CA PRO A 80 -5.64 2.89 7.93
C PRO A 80 -6.92 2.10 7.66
N ILE A 81 -8.05 2.51 8.25
CA ILE A 81 -9.35 1.84 8.08
C ILE A 81 -9.83 2.04 6.64
N VAL A 82 -9.75 3.27 6.14
CA VAL A 82 -10.12 3.60 4.75
C VAL A 82 -9.23 2.85 3.76
N PHE A 83 -7.91 2.84 3.98
CA PHE A 83 -6.99 2.08 3.12
C PHE A 83 -7.30 0.59 3.12
N THR A 84 -7.67 0.00 4.25
CA THR A 84 -8.07 -1.40 4.32
C THR A 84 -9.27 -1.67 3.40
N GLY A 85 -10.29 -0.82 3.42
CA GLY A 85 -11.45 -0.92 2.53
C GLY A 85 -11.08 -0.77 1.06
N VAL A 86 -10.31 0.26 0.72
CA VAL A 86 -9.85 0.52 -0.66
C VAL A 86 -8.99 -0.62 -1.21
N LEU A 87 -8.04 -1.10 -0.42
CA LEU A 87 -7.16 -2.22 -0.81
C LEU A 87 -7.93 -3.54 -0.95
N SER A 88 -8.98 -3.74 -0.16
CA SER A 88 -9.89 -4.88 -0.35
C SER A 88 -10.55 -4.84 -1.72
N ILE A 89 -11.09 -3.70 -2.13
CA ILE A 89 -11.69 -3.51 -3.47
C ILE A 89 -10.66 -3.77 -4.57
N TYR A 90 -9.45 -3.22 -4.43
CA TYR A 90 -8.38 -3.42 -5.42
C TYR A 90 -7.93 -4.88 -5.49
N SER A 91 -7.91 -5.61 -4.36
CA SER A 91 -7.55 -7.02 -4.36
C SER A 91 -8.55 -7.87 -5.16
N HIS A 92 -9.85 -7.56 -5.09
CA HIS A 92 -10.88 -8.23 -5.90
C HIS A 92 -10.75 -7.87 -7.38
N LYS A 93 -10.56 -6.58 -7.71
CA LYS A 93 -10.34 -6.16 -9.10
C LYS A 93 -9.08 -6.80 -9.71
N LEU A 94 -8.02 -6.92 -8.92
CA LEU A 94 -6.80 -7.60 -9.35
C LEU A 94 -7.04 -9.10 -9.57
N ALA A 95 -7.83 -9.73 -8.70
CA ALA A 95 -8.23 -11.12 -8.82
C ALA A 95 -8.98 -11.39 -10.14
N ASP A 96 -9.94 -10.53 -10.47
CA ASP A 96 -10.69 -10.59 -11.73
C ASP A 96 -9.75 -10.43 -12.93
N ALA A 97 -8.89 -9.40 -12.92
CA ALA A 97 -7.94 -9.12 -14.00
C ALA A 97 -6.92 -10.26 -14.23
N ARG A 98 -6.60 -11.02 -13.18
CA ARG A 98 -5.66 -12.16 -13.23
C ARG A 98 -6.35 -13.51 -13.35
N SER A 99 -7.67 -13.56 -13.35
CA SER A 99 -8.46 -14.81 -13.27
C SER A 99 -8.01 -15.69 -12.09
N HIS A 100 -7.67 -15.07 -10.96
CA HIS A 100 -7.19 -15.73 -9.76
C HIS A 100 -7.96 -15.26 -8.53
N SER A 101 -8.96 -16.05 -8.12
CA SER A 101 -9.86 -15.70 -7.01
C SER A 101 -9.11 -15.40 -5.71
N VAL A 102 -9.57 -14.42 -4.96
CA VAL A 102 -9.04 -14.08 -3.64
C VAL A 102 -9.21 -15.18 -2.60
N TYR A 103 -10.07 -16.16 -2.86
CA TYR A 103 -10.37 -17.27 -1.96
C TYR A 103 -9.47 -18.48 -2.18
N VAL A 104 -8.73 -18.54 -3.29
CA VAL A 104 -7.80 -19.65 -3.54
C VAL A 104 -6.61 -19.55 -2.60
N ARG A 105 -6.37 -20.64 -1.89
CA ARG A 105 -5.22 -20.79 -0.99
C ARG A 105 -4.36 -21.95 -1.47
N ARG A 106 -3.03 -21.80 -1.35
CA ARG A 106 -2.08 -22.85 -1.74
C ARG A 106 -1.87 -23.84 -0.61
N TYR A 107 -1.76 -23.36 0.60
CA TYR A 107 -1.40 -24.16 1.78
C TYR A 107 -2.40 -24.02 2.91
N MET A 108 -2.91 -22.80 3.18
CA MET A 108 -3.86 -22.55 4.25
C MET A 108 -5.09 -23.46 4.09
N TRP A 109 -5.42 -24.21 5.14
CA TRP A 109 -6.49 -25.21 5.20
C TRP A 109 -6.29 -26.46 4.33
N HIS A 110 -5.13 -26.60 3.67
CA HIS A 110 -4.82 -27.75 2.83
C HIS A 110 -3.70 -28.63 3.40
N VAL A 111 -2.87 -28.09 4.28
CA VAL A 111 -1.76 -28.82 4.92
C VAL A 111 -1.67 -28.44 6.41
N GLU A 112 -1.05 -29.33 7.19
CA GLU A 112 -0.66 -29.02 8.57
C GLU A 112 0.61 -28.15 8.57
N TYR A 113 0.68 -27.15 9.47
CA TYR A 113 1.83 -26.26 9.66
C TYR A 113 1.96 -25.76 11.08
#